data_fbc709b33dfb12d922860a0d868592b2
#
_entry.id   fbc709b33dfb12d922860a0d868592b2
#
_cell.length_a   1.000
_cell.length_b   1.000
_cell.length_c   1.000
_cell.angle_alpha   90.00
_cell.angle_beta   90.00
_cell.angle_gamma   90.00
#
_symmetry.space_group_name_H-M   'P 1'
#
loop_
_entity.id
_entity.type
_entity.pdbx_description
1 polymer ?
#
loop_
_entity_poly.entity_id
_entity_poly.type
_entity_poly.pdbx_seq_one_letter_code
_entity_poly.pdbx_strand_id
1 'polypeptide(L)'
;NLDNPTAHYLSTGPEIWADTEGQIDALVGGIGTGGTISGTGRFLKEKNPALKVIGADPEGSVLSGDTPHTYKVEGIGEDYFPVTYDKEIVDQFFRISDGESFRTARRLVREEGIFAGGSSGTALAAALRYAATLSKPQRIVVILPDTGRNYLSKIFNDDWMKQNGYLD
;
A
#
# COMPACT_ATOMS: atom_id res chain seq x y z
N ASN A 1 -2.28 14.90 -12.67
CA ASN A 1 -3.63 15.32 -13.02
C ASN A 1 -4.55 15.13 -11.81
N LEU A 2 -5.28 16.19 -11.41
CA LEU A 2 -6.20 16.17 -10.25
C LEU A 2 -7.44 15.28 -10.48
N ASP A 3 -7.70 14.82 -11.70
CA ASP A 3 -8.74 13.84 -11.97
C ASP A 3 -8.43 12.48 -11.32
N ASN A 4 -7.15 12.16 -11.06
CA ASN A 4 -6.76 10.91 -10.42
C ASN A 4 -7.38 10.75 -9.02
N PRO A 5 -7.15 11.62 -8.02
CA PRO A 5 -7.83 11.49 -6.73
C PRO A 5 -9.35 11.66 -6.85
N THR A 6 -9.84 12.46 -7.78
CA THR A 6 -11.28 12.60 -8.02
C THR A 6 -11.92 11.28 -8.46
N ALA A 7 -11.28 10.55 -9.37
CA ALA A 7 -11.77 9.25 -9.82
C ALA A 7 -11.89 8.26 -8.65
N HIS A 8 -10.87 8.16 -7.81
CA HIS A 8 -10.90 7.28 -6.64
C HIS A 8 -11.91 7.73 -5.57
N TYR A 9 -12.13 9.03 -5.41
CA TYR A 9 -13.18 9.56 -4.54
C TYR A 9 -14.58 9.17 -5.04
N LEU A 10 -14.80 9.20 -6.36
CA LEU A 10 -16.12 8.92 -6.97
C LEU A 10 -16.39 7.42 -7.20
N SER A 11 -15.37 6.57 -7.19
CA SER A 11 -15.52 5.12 -7.47
C SER A 11 -14.96 4.25 -6.34
N THR A 12 -13.65 4.18 -6.18
CA THR A 12 -12.99 3.24 -5.24
C THR A 12 -13.44 3.42 -3.79
N GLY A 13 -13.58 4.67 -3.34
CA GLY A 13 -14.08 4.96 -1.99
C GLY A 13 -15.50 4.46 -1.76
N PRO A 14 -16.48 4.83 -2.62
CA PRO A 14 -17.84 4.29 -2.57
C PRO A 14 -17.93 2.77 -2.65
N GLU A 15 -17.15 2.12 -3.53
CA GLU A 15 -17.11 0.67 -3.66
C GLU A 15 -16.65 0.01 -2.35
N ILE A 16 -15.53 0.43 -1.80
CA ILE A 16 -15.04 -0.08 -0.51
C ILE A 16 -16.07 0.12 0.60
N TRP A 17 -16.69 1.29 0.66
CA TRP A 17 -17.72 1.57 1.66
C TRP A 17 -18.93 0.64 1.54
N ALA A 18 -19.40 0.39 0.31
CA ALA A 18 -20.50 -0.50 0.05
C ALA A 18 -20.14 -1.97 0.38
N ASP A 19 -18.98 -2.44 -0.10
CA ASP A 19 -18.52 -3.82 0.09
C ASP A 19 -18.24 -4.16 1.56
N THR A 20 -17.87 -3.16 2.36
CA THR A 20 -17.67 -3.31 3.81
C THR A 20 -18.94 -3.04 4.63
N GLU A 21 -20.05 -2.71 3.97
CA GLU A 21 -21.29 -2.26 4.64
C GLU A 21 -21.05 -1.11 5.61
N GLY A 22 -20.10 -0.23 5.27
CA GLY A 22 -19.67 0.89 6.10
C GLY A 22 -18.86 0.49 7.34
N GLN A 23 -18.54 -0.76 7.51
CA GLN A 23 -17.77 -1.28 8.65
C GLN A 23 -16.28 -1.39 8.29
N ILE A 24 -15.60 -0.27 8.22
CA ILE A 24 -14.17 -0.20 7.96
C ILE A 24 -13.50 0.70 9.01
N ASP A 25 -12.42 0.20 9.62
CA ASP A 25 -11.64 0.91 10.64
C ASP A 25 -10.35 1.50 10.07
N ALA A 26 -9.73 0.84 9.11
CA ALA A 26 -8.51 1.30 8.49
C ALA A 26 -8.43 0.97 6.99
N LEU A 27 -7.87 1.93 6.22
CA LEU A 27 -7.46 1.78 4.83
C LEU A 27 -5.94 1.75 4.79
N VAL A 28 -5.35 0.75 4.13
CA VAL A 28 -3.90 0.64 3.92
C VAL A 28 -3.59 0.60 2.43
N GLY A 29 -2.63 1.37 1.98
CA GLY A 29 -2.19 1.34 0.60
C GLY A 29 -0.80 1.90 0.39
N GLY A 30 -0.12 1.44 -0.66
CA GLY A 30 1.11 2.03 -1.14
C GLY A 30 0.85 3.39 -1.78
N ILE A 31 1.82 4.30 -1.67
CA ILE A 31 1.70 5.65 -2.18
C ILE A 31 2.77 5.89 -3.24
N GLY A 32 2.35 6.05 -4.50
CA GLY A 32 3.14 6.65 -5.57
C GLY A 32 2.65 8.08 -5.79
N THR A 33 1.93 8.35 -6.87
CA THR A 33 1.35 9.68 -7.12
C THR A 33 0.33 10.13 -6.07
N GLY A 34 -0.12 9.25 -5.20
CA GLY A 34 -1.00 9.54 -4.07
C GLY A 34 -2.48 9.61 -4.39
N GLY A 35 -2.88 9.56 -5.67
CA GLY A 35 -4.27 9.74 -6.06
C GLY A 35 -5.23 8.73 -5.44
N THR A 36 -4.85 7.45 -5.43
CA THR A 36 -5.67 6.37 -4.84
C THR A 36 -5.93 6.62 -3.35
N ILE A 37 -4.86 6.82 -2.59
CA ILE A 37 -4.95 7.00 -1.13
C ILE A 37 -5.68 8.30 -0.78
N SER A 38 -5.40 9.39 -1.51
CA SER A 38 -6.01 10.70 -1.24
C SER A 38 -7.51 10.69 -1.56
N GLY A 39 -7.90 10.19 -2.73
CA GLY A 39 -9.31 10.16 -3.14
C GLY A 39 -10.13 9.20 -2.30
N THR A 40 -9.67 7.95 -2.16
CA THR A 40 -10.35 6.92 -1.36
C THR A 40 -10.41 7.32 0.11
N GLY A 41 -9.28 7.75 0.67
CA GLY A 41 -9.18 8.14 2.07
C GLY A 41 -10.09 9.31 2.42
N ARG A 42 -10.17 10.32 1.53
CA ARG A 42 -11.09 11.46 1.71
C ARG A 42 -12.54 10.99 1.79
N PHE A 43 -13.00 10.21 0.82
CA PHE A 43 -14.37 9.69 0.82
C PHE A 43 -14.68 8.89 2.10
N LEU A 44 -13.80 7.98 2.46
CA LEU A 44 -14.02 7.12 3.63
C LEU A 44 -13.99 7.91 4.95
N LYS A 45 -13.10 8.90 5.11
CA LYS A 45 -13.06 9.77 6.30
C LYS A 45 -14.28 10.70 6.39
N GLU A 46 -14.87 11.14 5.29
CA GLU A 46 -16.14 11.88 5.30
C GLU A 46 -17.30 11.00 5.82
N LYS A 47 -17.27 9.68 5.56
CA LYS A 47 -18.26 8.73 6.07
C LYS A 47 -17.98 8.29 7.51
N ASN A 48 -16.72 8.08 7.84
CA ASN A 48 -16.24 7.67 9.16
C ASN A 48 -15.01 8.47 9.56
N PRO A 49 -15.16 9.60 10.28
CA PRO A 49 -14.02 10.41 10.71
C PRO A 49 -13.01 9.71 11.63
N ALA A 50 -13.38 8.58 12.23
CA ALA A 50 -12.48 7.77 13.07
C ALA A 50 -11.59 6.82 12.27
N LEU A 51 -11.90 6.61 10.97
CA LEU A 51 -11.15 5.73 10.08
C LEU A 51 -9.67 6.16 10.01
N LYS A 52 -8.78 5.19 10.07
CA LYS A 52 -7.35 5.41 9.90
C LYS A 52 -6.91 5.14 8.47
N VAL A 53 -6.13 6.05 7.90
CA VAL A 53 -5.46 5.87 6.61
C VAL A 53 -3.98 5.63 6.86
N ILE A 54 -3.50 4.46 6.46
CA ILE A 54 -2.13 4.01 6.67
C ILE A 54 -1.39 4.00 5.33
N GLY A 55 -0.33 4.78 5.25
CA GLY A 55 0.57 4.80 4.11
C GLY A 55 1.63 3.72 4.23
N ALA A 56 1.75 2.89 3.19
CA ALA A 56 2.85 1.98 3.02
C ALA A 56 3.85 2.60 2.05
N ASP A 57 5.08 2.80 2.50
CA ASP A 57 6.11 3.52 1.74
C ASP A 57 7.41 2.70 1.70
N PRO A 58 8.11 2.61 0.55
CA PRO A 58 9.40 1.96 0.53
C PRO A 58 10.44 2.78 1.30
N GLU A 59 11.40 2.10 1.92
CA GLU A 59 12.59 2.75 2.44
C GLU A 59 13.28 3.50 1.29
N GLY A 60 13.64 4.77 1.51
CA GLY A 60 14.22 5.65 0.50
C GLY A 60 13.23 6.57 -0.22
N SER A 61 11.93 6.49 0.10
CA SER A 61 10.92 7.44 -0.39
C SER A 61 10.80 8.64 0.55
N VAL A 62 10.60 9.83 -0.02
CA VAL A 62 10.43 11.07 0.77
C VAL A 62 9.04 11.20 1.38
N LEU A 63 8.05 10.44 0.92
CA LEU A 63 6.65 10.62 1.34
C LEU A 63 6.46 10.37 2.82
N SER A 64 7.18 9.39 3.38
CA SER A 64 7.21 9.08 4.81
C SER A 64 8.29 9.85 5.59
N GLY A 65 9.00 10.80 4.93
CA GLY A 65 10.07 11.60 5.52
C GLY A 65 11.40 10.84 5.64
N ASP A 66 11.66 9.88 4.76
CA ASP A 66 12.95 9.19 4.70
C ASP A 66 13.98 9.97 3.87
N THR A 67 15.26 9.60 4.02
CA THR A 67 16.32 10.10 3.15
C THR A 67 16.26 9.39 1.80
N PRO A 68 16.20 10.14 0.68
CA PRO A 68 16.09 9.54 -0.65
C PRO A 68 17.24 8.57 -0.95
N HIS A 69 16.92 7.35 -1.31
CA HIS A 69 17.83 6.36 -1.87
C HIS A 69 17.07 5.37 -2.75
N THR A 70 17.81 4.57 -3.54
CA THR A 70 17.22 3.63 -4.49
C THR A 70 16.56 2.45 -3.80
N TYR A 71 15.40 2.06 -4.30
CA TYR A 71 14.67 0.84 -3.97
C TYR A 71 14.20 0.15 -5.26
N LYS A 72 13.77 -1.11 -5.17
CA LYS A 72 13.40 -1.94 -6.33
C LYS A 72 11.90 -2.24 -6.42
N VAL A 73 11.13 -1.92 -5.39
CA VAL A 73 9.68 -2.01 -5.49
C VAL A 73 9.18 -0.99 -6.50
N GLU A 74 8.25 -1.42 -7.36
CA GLU A 74 7.73 -0.61 -8.47
C GLU A 74 6.34 -0.07 -8.13
N GLY A 75 6.03 1.13 -8.64
CA GLY A 75 4.69 1.74 -8.60
C GLY A 75 4.35 2.50 -7.33
N ILE A 76 5.22 2.51 -6.34
CA ILE A 76 5.07 3.28 -5.10
C ILE A 76 6.39 3.90 -4.69
N GLY A 77 6.32 4.89 -3.79
CA GLY A 77 7.47 5.70 -3.37
C GLY A 77 7.80 6.78 -4.37
N GLU A 78 8.27 7.90 -3.88
CA GLU A 78 8.64 9.07 -4.70
C GLU A 78 9.85 9.78 -4.08
N ASP A 79 10.57 10.55 -4.88
CA ASP A 79 11.65 11.46 -4.47
C ASP A 79 11.18 12.92 -4.37
N TYR A 80 9.89 13.18 -4.58
CA TYR A 80 9.22 14.45 -4.46
C TYR A 80 7.79 14.28 -3.94
N PHE A 81 7.09 15.37 -3.60
CA PHE A 81 5.69 15.33 -3.20
C PHE A 81 4.76 15.60 -4.39
N PRO A 82 4.03 14.57 -4.89
CA PRO A 82 3.11 14.76 -6.01
C PRO A 82 1.94 15.69 -5.67
N VAL A 83 1.51 16.51 -6.64
CA VAL A 83 0.36 17.43 -6.47
C VAL A 83 -0.98 16.72 -6.22
N THR A 84 -1.07 15.44 -6.55
CA THR A 84 -2.25 14.58 -6.36
C THR A 84 -2.25 13.88 -5.00
N TYR A 85 -1.17 14.02 -4.24
CA TYR A 85 -1.05 13.47 -2.90
C TYR A 85 -1.48 14.51 -1.86
N ASP A 86 -2.53 14.20 -1.11
CA ASP A 86 -2.97 14.96 0.05
C ASP A 86 -2.37 14.32 1.32
N LYS A 87 -1.32 14.96 1.83
CA LYS A 87 -0.58 14.46 2.99
C LYS A 87 -1.39 14.49 4.30
N GLU A 88 -2.44 15.31 4.37
CA GLU A 88 -3.30 15.40 5.55
C GLU A 88 -4.25 14.19 5.68
N ILE A 89 -4.40 13.40 4.62
CA ILE A 89 -5.25 12.21 4.62
C ILE A 89 -4.59 11.03 5.36
N VAL A 90 -3.26 10.92 5.31
CA VAL A 90 -2.52 9.79 5.90
C VAL A 90 -2.25 10.03 7.37
N ASP A 91 -2.77 9.15 8.23
CA ASP A 91 -2.60 9.25 9.69
C ASP A 91 -1.25 8.69 10.17
N GLN A 92 -0.74 7.65 9.48
CA GLN A 92 0.50 6.98 9.87
C GLN A 92 1.18 6.33 8.66
N PHE A 93 2.52 6.32 8.67
CA PHE A 93 3.32 5.60 7.70
C PHE A 93 4.03 4.39 8.30
N PHE A 94 4.17 3.35 7.49
CA PHE A 94 5.13 2.28 7.71
C PHE A 94 6.11 2.23 6.53
N ARG A 95 7.40 2.35 6.83
CA ARG A 95 8.49 2.15 5.88
C ARG A 95 8.81 0.68 5.80
N ILE A 96 8.81 0.14 4.59
CA ILE A 96 8.97 -1.28 4.32
C ILE A 96 10.14 -1.46 3.35
N SER A 97 11.09 -2.32 3.69
CA SER A 97 12.19 -2.63 2.78
C SER A 97 11.73 -3.45 1.57
N ASP A 98 12.50 -3.40 0.48
CA ASP A 98 12.28 -4.25 -0.70
C ASP A 98 12.17 -5.73 -0.34
N GLY A 99 13.10 -6.22 0.49
CA GLY A 99 13.12 -7.62 0.89
C GLY A 99 11.86 -8.05 1.64
N GLU A 100 11.36 -7.22 2.55
CA GLU A 100 10.11 -7.48 3.25
C GLU A 100 8.91 -7.44 2.30
N SER A 101 8.86 -6.43 1.41
CA SER A 101 7.82 -6.30 0.40
C SER A 101 7.70 -7.54 -0.48
N PHE A 102 8.84 -8.00 -1.02
CA PHE A 102 8.86 -9.12 -1.95
C PHE A 102 8.58 -10.46 -1.26
N ARG A 103 9.12 -10.69 -0.06
CA ARG A 103 8.81 -11.89 0.72
C ARG A 103 7.34 -11.92 1.14
N THR A 104 6.76 -10.77 1.49
CA THR A 104 5.33 -10.68 1.84
C THR A 104 4.43 -10.94 0.64
N ALA A 105 4.74 -10.41 -0.56
CA ALA A 105 4.01 -10.73 -1.78
C ALA A 105 4.05 -12.23 -2.09
N ARG A 106 5.21 -12.88 -1.94
CA ARG A 106 5.37 -14.34 -2.12
C ARG A 106 4.59 -15.15 -1.08
N ARG A 107 4.56 -14.70 0.18
CA ARG A 107 3.74 -15.32 1.23
C ARG A 107 2.25 -15.23 0.92
N LEU A 108 1.78 -14.07 0.46
CA LEU A 108 0.39 -13.84 0.10
C LEU A 108 -0.10 -14.86 -0.95
N VAL A 109 0.74 -15.14 -1.96
CA VAL A 109 0.41 -16.19 -2.96
C VAL A 109 0.33 -17.57 -2.33
N ARG A 110 1.30 -17.93 -1.48
CA ARG A 110 1.38 -19.29 -0.91
C ARG A 110 0.32 -19.56 0.16
N GLU A 111 0.02 -18.54 0.96
CA GLU A 111 -0.84 -18.69 2.13
C GLU A 111 -2.32 -18.42 1.80
N GLU A 112 -2.58 -17.45 0.89
CA GLU A 112 -3.93 -16.98 0.58
C GLU A 112 -4.34 -17.15 -0.89
N GLY A 113 -3.42 -17.59 -1.77
CA GLY A 113 -3.71 -17.76 -3.19
C GLY A 113 -3.87 -16.44 -3.98
N ILE A 114 -3.52 -15.29 -3.38
CA ILE A 114 -3.66 -13.97 -4.00
C ILE A 114 -2.35 -13.62 -4.73
N PHE A 115 -2.39 -13.60 -6.06
CA PHE A 115 -1.23 -13.35 -6.89
C PHE A 115 -1.11 -11.86 -7.24
N ALA A 116 -0.42 -11.10 -6.40
CA ALA A 116 -0.26 -9.64 -6.49
C ALA A 116 1.22 -9.23 -6.59
N GLY A 117 1.47 -7.97 -6.97
CA GLY A 117 2.83 -7.45 -7.20
C GLY A 117 3.57 -7.03 -5.93
N GLY A 118 4.77 -6.44 -6.11
CA GLY A 118 5.66 -6.03 -5.03
C GLY A 118 5.08 -4.94 -4.14
N SER A 119 4.44 -3.94 -4.74
CA SER A 119 3.75 -2.86 -4.01
C SER A 119 2.59 -3.37 -3.14
N SER A 120 1.91 -4.43 -3.59
CA SER A 120 0.90 -5.14 -2.79
C SER A 120 1.54 -5.81 -1.58
N GLY A 121 2.75 -6.37 -1.73
CA GLY A 121 3.52 -6.91 -0.62
C GLY A 121 3.91 -5.84 0.39
N THR A 122 4.29 -4.64 -0.08
CA THR A 122 4.56 -3.48 0.78
C THR A 122 3.32 -3.07 1.57
N ALA A 123 2.18 -2.93 0.89
CA ALA A 123 0.91 -2.57 1.53
C ALA A 123 0.47 -3.61 2.57
N LEU A 124 0.58 -4.90 2.24
CA LEU A 124 0.25 -5.96 3.18
C LEU A 124 1.21 -6.01 4.38
N ALA A 125 2.51 -5.83 4.18
CA ALA A 125 3.49 -5.77 5.27
C ALA A 125 3.16 -4.62 6.24
N ALA A 126 2.83 -3.43 5.70
CA ALA A 126 2.38 -2.30 6.49
C ALA A 126 1.10 -2.60 7.27
N ALA A 127 0.13 -3.26 6.63
CA ALA A 127 -1.12 -3.66 7.27
C ALA A 127 -0.88 -4.65 8.42
N LEU A 128 -0.01 -5.63 8.24
CA LEU A 128 0.36 -6.59 9.28
C LEU A 128 1.08 -5.91 10.46
N ARG A 129 1.99 -4.97 10.18
CA ARG A 129 2.65 -4.18 11.23
C ARG A 129 1.64 -3.30 11.98
N TYR A 130 0.72 -2.65 11.26
CA TYR A 130 -0.35 -1.89 11.88
C TYR A 130 -1.26 -2.77 12.74
N ALA A 131 -1.71 -3.90 12.22
CA ALA A 131 -2.56 -4.86 12.95
C ALA A 131 -1.91 -5.34 14.27
N ALA A 132 -0.59 -5.53 14.27
CA ALA A 132 0.16 -5.94 15.47
C ALA A 132 0.16 -4.86 16.59
N THR A 133 -0.17 -3.61 16.29
CA THR A 133 -0.29 -2.52 17.28
C THR A 133 -1.67 -2.43 17.92
N LEU A 134 -2.65 -3.15 17.40
CA LEU A 134 -4.04 -3.01 17.81
C LEU A 134 -4.34 -3.81 19.08
N SER A 135 -5.07 -3.19 19.99
CA SER A 135 -5.58 -3.84 21.22
C SER A 135 -6.96 -4.48 21.05
N LYS A 136 -7.63 -4.21 19.92
CA LYS A 136 -8.96 -4.72 19.59
C LYS A 136 -9.02 -5.12 18.11
N PRO A 137 -9.86 -6.10 17.74
CA PRO A 137 -10.09 -6.43 16.34
C PRO A 137 -10.56 -5.22 15.54
N GLN A 138 -10.03 -5.06 14.33
CA GLN A 138 -10.41 -4.03 13.37
C GLN A 138 -10.58 -4.64 11.99
N ARG A 139 -11.47 -4.05 11.18
CA ARG A 139 -11.59 -4.36 9.76
C ARG A 139 -10.65 -3.44 8.98
N ILE A 140 -9.60 -4.04 8.41
CA ILE A 140 -8.56 -3.34 7.64
C ILE A 140 -8.74 -3.71 6.17
N VAL A 141 -8.90 -2.70 5.31
CA VAL A 141 -8.89 -2.87 3.86
C VAL A 141 -7.50 -2.54 3.34
N VAL A 142 -6.93 -3.43 2.53
CA VAL A 142 -5.60 -3.26 1.92
C VAL A 142 -5.76 -3.15 0.41
N ILE A 143 -5.23 -2.11 -0.19
CA ILE A 143 -5.21 -1.93 -1.64
C ILE A 143 -4.09 -2.78 -2.25
N LEU A 144 -4.46 -3.70 -3.14
CA LEU A 144 -3.55 -4.54 -3.92
C LEU A 144 -3.69 -4.14 -5.40
N PRO A 145 -2.86 -3.21 -5.91
CA PRO A 145 -3.17 -2.47 -7.14
C PRO A 145 -2.92 -3.26 -8.43
N ASP A 146 -2.11 -4.31 -8.39
CA ASP A 146 -1.72 -5.05 -9.61
C ASP A 146 -1.53 -6.55 -9.38
N THR A 147 -1.29 -7.26 -10.49
CA THR A 147 -1.08 -8.70 -10.50
C THR A 147 0.40 -9.07 -10.46
N GLY A 148 0.74 -10.16 -9.77
CA GLY A 148 2.08 -10.75 -9.73
C GLY A 148 2.61 -11.21 -11.09
N ARG A 149 1.73 -11.37 -12.09
CA ARG A 149 2.11 -11.82 -13.45
C ARG A 149 3.20 -10.97 -14.09
N ASN A 150 3.23 -9.67 -13.82
CA ASN A 150 4.24 -8.74 -14.35
C ASN A 150 5.62 -8.94 -13.72
N TYR A 151 5.73 -9.71 -12.66
CA TYR A 151 6.92 -9.87 -11.82
C TYR A 151 7.45 -11.31 -11.79
N LEU A 152 7.03 -12.17 -12.73
CA LEU A 152 7.47 -13.58 -12.81
C LEU A 152 8.98 -13.73 -12.98
N SER A 153 9.63 -12.81 -13.69
CA SER A 153 11.09 -12.78 -13.87
C SER A 153 11.86 -12.05 -12.77
N LYS A 154 11.17 -11.50 -11.78
CA LYS A 154 11.72 -10.72 -10.66
C LYS A 154 11.35 -11.39 -9.33
N ILE A 155 10.40 -10.82 -8.61
CA ILE A 155 10.06 -11.23 -7.23
C ILE A 155 9.53 -12.67 -7.13
N PHE A 156 9.04 -13.26 -8.22
CA PHE A 156 8.59 -14.66 -8.28
C PHE A 156 9.63 -15.62 -8.92
N ASN A 157 10.84 -15.13 -9.17
CA ASN A 157 11.99 -15.91 -9.63
C ASN A 157 13.01 -16.02 -8.48
N ASP A 158 13.35 -17.26 -8.07
CA ASP A 158 14.26 -17.49 -6.94
C ASP A 158 15.69 -17.02 -7.23
N ASP A 159 16.17 -17.20 -8.48
CA ASP A 159 17.51 -16.76 -8.85
C ASP A 159 17.63 -15.23 -8.78
N TRP A 160 16.61 -14.52 -9.26
CA TRP A 160 16.58 -13.07 -9.16
C TRP A 160 16.54 -12.62 -7.68
N MET A 161 15.74 -13.27 -6.86
CA MET A 161 15.62 -12.94 -5.45
C MET A 161 16.95 -13.17 -4.71
N LYS A 162 17.65 -14.28 -4.99
CA LYS A 162 18.98 -14.60 -4.42
C LYS A 162 20.04 -13.62 -4.92
N GLN A 163 20.10 -13.32 -6.20
CA GLN A 163 21.05 -12.34 -6.78
C GLN A 163 20.90 -10.94 -6.18
N ASN A 164 19.72 -10.58 -5.69
CA ASN A 164 19.45 -9.30 -5.05
C ASN A 164 19.48 -9.36 -3.52
N GLY A 165 19.80 -10.50 -2.92
CA GLY A 165 19.94 -10.66 -1.46
C GLY A 165 18.62 -10.69 -0.70
N TYR A 166 17.52 -11.08 -1.36
CA TYR A 166 16.18 -11.17 -0.74
C TYR A 166 15.78 -12.59 -0.34
N LEU A 167 16.54 -13.60 -0.81
CA LEU A 167 16.49 -15.01 -0.39
C LEU A 167 17.93 -15.51 -0.16
N ASP A 168 18.09 -16.46 0.77
CA ASP A 168 19.32 -17.21 1.02
C ASP A 168 19.61 -18.25 -0.07
#